data_b275ff985f5c49976f370e379c4d11f0
#
_entry.id   b275ff985f5c49976f370e379c4d11f0
#
_cell.length_a   1.000
_cell.length_b   1.000
_cell.length_c   1.000
_cell.angle_alpha   90.00
_cell.angle_beta   90.00
_cell.angle_gamma   90.00
#
_symmetry.space_group_name_H-M   'P 1'
#
loop_
_entity.id
_entity.type
_entity.pdbx_description
1 polymer ?
#
loop_
_entity_poly.entity_id
_entity_poly.type
_entity_poly.pdbx_seq_one_letter_code
_entity_poly.pdbx_strand_id
1 'polypeptide(L)'
;MAIPENQQNTINDPLYLASSDHPGMTLTATPFNGSNFLGWSRTVKMALGAKLKLGFIDGSLVRPVITDEDHQRWTRCDYMVTCWILNSMISELSESFLYATSASGLWKELSERYGQSNGPLIYQIERELSKVNQGSFTVAAYYNKLKRYWDELQSLNGVPTCSCGKLRECTCGITDKFLEIENRSKLMQFLMKLNDEFESVRS
;
A
#
# COMPACT_ATOMS: atom_id res chain seq x y z
N MET A 1 35.59 -1.10 6.22
CA MET A 1 36.01 -1.37 4.82
C MET A 1 35.12 -0.54 3.94
N ALA A 2 35.64 0.53 3.31
CA ALA A 2 34.83 1.42 2.46
C ALA A 2 34.54 0.72 1.13
N ILE A 3 33.27 0.72 0.70
CA ILE A 3 32.85 0.20 -0.61
C ILE A 3 33.46 1.14 -1.68
N PRO A 4 34.09 0.60 -2.75
CA PRO A 4 34.66 1.43 -3.81
C PRO A 4 33.58 2.31 -4.45
N GLU A 5 33.92 3.57 -4.76
CA GLU A 5 32.99 4.58 -5.32
C GLU A 5 32.23 4.10 -6.57
N ASN A 6 32.85 3.25 -7.38
CA ASN A 6 32.23 2.67 -8.58
C ASN A 6 31.13 1.64 -8.26
N GLN A 7 31.13 0.99 -7.08
CA GLN A 7 30.07 0.10 -6.64
C GLN A 7 28.90 0.83 -5.97
N GLN A 8 29.17 1.97 -5.34
CA GLN A 8 28.11 2.81 -4.74
C GLN A 8 27.22 3.45 -5.80
N ASN A 9 27.78 3.89 -6.94
CA ASN A 9 27.01 4.42 -8.06
C ASN A 9 26.09 3.35 -8.69
N THR A 10 26.51 2.08 -8.71
CA THR A 10 25.74 0.98 -9.31
C THR A 10 24.53 0.58 -8.43
N ILE A 11 24.69 0.62 -7.09
CA ILE A 11 23.62 0.21 -6.15
C ILE A 11 22.45 1.22 -6.13
N ASN A 12 22.75 2.51 -6.35
CA ASN A 12 21.74 3.58 -6.38
C ASN A 12 21.12 3.80 -7.77
N ASP A 13 21.53 3.01 -8.77
CA ASP A 13 20.96 3.07 -10.12
C ASP A 13 19.61 2.34 -10.16
N PRO A 14 18.49 3.01 -10.53
CA PRO A 14 17.19 2.37 -10.65
C PRO A 14 17.14 1.28 -11.73
N LEU A 15 18.09 1.24 -12.68
CA LEU A 15 18.21 0.19 -13.69
C LEU A 15 19.10 -0.97 -13.25
N TYR A 16 19.69 -0.92 -12.05
CA TYR A 16 20.45 -2.03 -11.50
C TYR A 16 19.53 -3.16 -11.05
N LEU A 17 19.87 -4.39 -11.42
CA LEU A 17 19.25 -5.62 -10.89
C LEU A 17 20.31 -6.37 -10.09
N ALA A 18 20.01 -6.63 -8.82
CA ALA A 18 20.89 -7.42 -7.96
C ALA A 18 20.95 -8.88 -8.42
N SER A 19 21.99 -9.61 -8.06
CA SER A 19 22.12 -11.03 -8.37
C SER A 19 21.04 -11.91 -7.74
N SER A 20 20.40 -11.41 -6.67
CA SER A 20 19.25 -12.03 -6.01
C SER A 20 17.93 -11.78 -6.74
N ASP A 21 17.87 -10.81 -7.66
CA ASP A 21 16.66 -10.46 -8.38
C ASP A 21 16.40 -11.48 -9.50
N HIS A 22 15.26 -12.16 -9.43
CA HIS A 22 14.85 -13.14 -10.43
C HIS A 22 13.34 -13.00 -10.76
N PRO A 23 12.91 -13.42 -11.96
CA PRO A 23 11.52 -13.23 -12.39
C PRO A 23 10.48 -13.91 -11.51
N GLY A 24 10.83 -15.04 -10.86
CA GLY A 24 9.92 -15.80 -9.98
C GLY A 24 9.77 -15.22 -8.56
N MET A 25 10.35 -14.05 -8.25
CA MET A 25 10.23 -13.43 -6.94
C MET A 25 8.81 -12.88 -6.72
N THR A 26 8.31 -12.99 -5.47
CA THR A 26 7.09 -12.35 -5.01
C THR A 26 7.45 -11.11 -4.17
N LEU A 27 6.66 -10.04 -4.29
CA LEU A 27 6.85 -8.79 -3.54
C LEU A 27 6.13 -8.79 -2.19
N THR A 28 5.18 -9.72 -2.01
CA THR A 28 4.30 -9.75 -0.83
C THR A 28 4.16 -11.17 -0.32
N ALA A 29 4.06 -11.33 1.02
CA ALA A 29 3.77 -12.63 1.64
C ALA A 29 2.32 -13.06 1.42
N THR A 30 1.39 -12.10 1.32
CA THR A 30 -0.03 -12.35 1.04
C THR A 30 -0.33 -11.92 -0.39
N PRO A 31 -0.70 -12.84 -1.30
CA PRO A 31 -1.00 -12.49 -2.68
C PRO A 31 -2.26 -11.64 -2.79
N PHE A 32 -2.35 -10.87 -3.88
CA PHE A 32 -3.56 -10.17 -4.24
C PHE A 32 -4.66 -11.15 -4.65
N ASN A 33 -5.83 -11.03 -4.03
CA ASN A 33 -6.97 -11.92 -4.22
C ASN A 33 -8.25 -11.21 -4.72
N GLY A 34 -8.12 -9.96 -5.19
CA GLY A 34 -9.25 -9.15 -5.67
C GLY A 34 -9.91 -8.29 -4.59
N SER A 35 -9.79 -8.63 -3.31
CA SER A 35 -10.44 -7.89 -2.20
C SER A 35 -9.46 -7.11 -1.32
N ASN A 36 -8.18 -7.45 -1.32
CA ASN A 36 -7.15 -6.88 -0.43
C ASN A 36 -6.25 -5.85 -1.12
N PHE A 37 -6.74 -5.19 -2.19
CA PHE A 37 -5.91 -4.30 -3.04
C PHE A 37 -5.16 -3.22 -2.27
N LEU A 38 -5.80 -2.56 -1.30
CA LEU A 38 -5.18 -1.45 -0.56
C LEU A 38 -3.95 -1.88 0.23
N GLY A 39 -4.08 -2.93 1.04
CA GLY A 39 -2.97 -3.46 1.82
C GLY A 39 -1.88 -4.05 0.92
N TRP A 40 -2.28 -4.80 -0.10
CA TRP A 40 -1.39 -5.40 -1.06
C TRP A 40 -0.62 -4.34 -1.86
N SER A 41 -1.29 -3.35 -2.43
CA SER A 41 -0.67 -2.28 -3.23
C SER A 41 0.33 -1.46 -2.42
N ARG A 42 0.03 -1.19 -1.14
CA ARG A 42 0.96 -0.52 -0.23
C ARG A 42 2.23 -1.35 -0.04
N THR A 43 2.08 -2.65 0.20
CA THR A 43 3.22 -3.57 0.41
C THR A 43 4.07 -3.68 -0.85
N VAL A 44 3.44 -3.79 -2.04
CA VAL A 44 4.14 -3.79 -3.33
C VAL A 44 4.93 -2.49 -3.53
N LYS A 45 4.32 -1.33 -3.29
CA LYS A 45 5.02 -0.03 -3.39
C LYS A 45 6.22 0.04 -2.45
N MET A 46 6.09 -0.43 -1.22
CA MET A 46 7.21 -0.47 -0.26
C MET A 46 8.33 -1.39 -0.75
N ALA A 47 8.01 -2.59 -1.26
CA ALA A 47 8.99 -3.53 -1.77
C ALA A 47 9.71 -2.98 -3.02
N LEU A 48 8.97 -2.37 -3.96
CA LEU A 48 9.55 -1.72 -5.14
C LEU A 48 10.37 -0.49 -4.77
N GLY A 49 9.93 0.31 -3.79
CA GLY A 49 10.69 1.45 -3.28
C GLY A 49 12.04 1.03 -2.69
N ALA A 50 12.07 -0.03 -1.88
CA ALA A 50 13.29 -0.59 -1.32
C ALA A 50 14.28 -1.09 -2.39
N LYS A 51 13.78 -1.45 -3.58
CA LYS A 51 14.57 -1.90 -4.74
C LYS A 51 14.86 -0.78 -5.75
N LEU A 52 14.47 0.48 -5.47
CA LEU A 52 14.55 1.62 -6.40
C LEU A 52 13.77 1.39 -7.71
N LYS A 53 12.68 0.61 -7.68
CA LYS A 53 11.86 0.25 -8.84
C LYS A 53 10.48 0.93 -8.86
N LEU A 54 10.19 1.80 -7.89
CA LEU A 54 8.89 2.47 -7.80
C LEU A 54 8.55 3.27 -9.06
N GLY A 55 9.57 3.90 -9.68
CA GLY A 55 9.42 4.69 -10.89
C GLY A 55 8.87 3.94 -12.11
N PHE A 56 8.95 2.59 -12.12
CA PHE A 56 8.36 1.76 -13.17
C PHE A 56 6.84 1.67 -13.10
N ILE A 57 6.25 1.86 -11.92
CA ILE A 57 4.79 1.77 -11.75
C ILE A 57 4.10 3.13 -11.65
N ASP A 58 4.80 4.18 -11.19
CA ASP A 58 4.24 5.53 -11.09
C ASP A 58 4.52 6.39 -12.34
N GLY A 59 5.31 5.87 -13.29
CA GLY A 59 5.65 6.53 -14.55
C GLY A 59 6.73 7.60 -14.43
N SER A 60 7.34 7.79 -13.26
CA SER A 60 8.44 8.76 -13.09
C SER A 60 9.72 8.33 -13.81
N LEU A 61 9.91 7.02 -14.02
CA LEU A 61 11.02 6.48 -14.80
C LEU A 61 10.57 6.24 -16.27
N VAL A 62 10.74 7.28 -17.09
CA VAL A 62 10.32 7.24 -18.49
C VAL A 62 11.17 6.27 -19.29
N ARG A 63 10.53 5.53 -20.22
CA ARG A 63 11.23 4.62 -21.14
C ARG A 63 12.18 5.39 -22.07
N PRO A 64 13.49 5.08 -22.08
CA PRO A 64 14.45 5.70 -23.01
C PRO A 64 14.11 5.38 -24.47
N VAL A 65 14.56 6.24 -25.40
CA VAL A 65 14.43 5.95 -26.84
C VAL A 65 15.29 4.75 -27.24
N ILE A 66 14.93 4.06 -28.34
CA ILE A 66 15.57 2.79 -28.76
C ILE A 66 17.08 2.93 -28.99
N THR A 67 17.54 4.12 -29.37
CA THR A 67 18.95 4.42 -29.61
C THR A 67 19.76 4.71 -28.35
N ASP A 68 19.11 4.81 -27.19
CA ASP A 68 19.75 5.04 -25.91
C ASP A 68 20.36 3.75 -25.35
N GLU A 69 21.57 3.85 -24.78
CA GLU A 69 22.28 2.71 -24.17
C GLU A 69 21.46 2.07 -23.02
N ASP A 70 20.68 2.87 -22.31
CA ASP A 70 19.85 2.41 -21.20
C ASP A 70 18.52 1.77 -21.64
N HIS A 71 18.16 1.81 -22.94
CA HIS A 71 16.89 1.25 -23.42
C HIS A 71 16.74 -0.23 -23.07
N GLN A 72 17.79 -1.03 -23.30
CA GLN A 72 17.75 -2.47 -23.02
C GLN A 72 17.73 -2.73 -21.51
N ARG A 73 18.50 -1.97 -20.73
CA ARG A 73 18.53 -2.07 -19.26
C ARG A 73 17.16 -1.72 -18.66
N TRP A 74 16.56 -0.64 -19.16
CA TRP A 74 15.22 -0.23 -18.75
C TRP A 74 14.18 -1.30 -19.08
N THR A 75 14.17 -1.81 -20.31
CA THR A 75 13.24 -2.84 -20.75
C THR A 75 13.35 -4.11 -19.93
N ARG A 76 14.57 -4.53 -19.60
CA ARG A 76 14.83 -5.69 -18.73
C ARG A 76 14.26 -5.47 -17.33
N CYS A 77 14.44 -4.28 -16.76
CA CYS A 77 13.89 -3.93 -15.45
C CYS A 77 12.36 -3.87 -15.47
N ASP A 78 11.75 -3.31 -16.52
CA ASP A 78 10.29 -3.24 -16.67
C ASP A 78 9.67 -4.64 -16.70
N TYR A 79 10.25 -5.57 -17.47
CA TYR A 79 9.82 -6.98 -17.48
C TYR A 79 9.98 -7.64 -16.11
N MET A 80 11.08 -7.37 -15.40
CA MET A 80 11.31 -7.92 -14.07
C MET A 80 10.25 -7.44 -13.09
N VAL A 81 9.95 -6.14 -13.07
CA VAL A 81 8.92 -5.54 -12.21
C VAL A 81 7.53 -6.09 -12.57
N THR A 82 7.22 -6.22 -13.86
CA THR A 82 5.97 -6.83 -14.34
C THR A 82 5.82 -8.26 -13.81
N CYS A 83 6.84 -9.10 -13.94
CA CYS A 83 6.83 -10.46 -13.41
C CYS A 83 6.62 -10.49 -11.88
N TRP A 84 7.30 -9.64 -11.13
CA TRP A 84 7.15 -9.58 -9.67
C TRP A 84 5.73 -9.20 -9.23
N ILE A 85 5.10 -8.26 -9.95
CA ILE A 85 3.72 -7.86 -9.67
C ILE A 85 2.77 -9.03 -9.96
N LEU A 86 2.90 -9.69 -11.12
CA LEU A 86 2.08 -10.85 -11.49
C LEU A 86 2.23 -12.01 -10.51
N ASN A 87 3.47 -12.34 -10.10
CA ASN A 87 3.73 -13.39 -9.11
C ASN A 87 3.21 -13.05 -7.70
N SER A 88 2.91 -11.78 -7.45
CA SER A 88 2.35 -11.32 -6.17
C SER A 88 0.82 -11.35 -6.15
N MET A 89 0.19 -12.02 -7.12
CA MET A 89 -1.27 -12.25 -7.22
C MET A 89 -1.58 -13.75 -7.17
N ILE A 90 -2.85 -14.08 -6.91
CA ILE A 90 -3.35 -15.44 -7.14
C ILE A 90 -3.42 -15.72 -8.65
N SER A 91 -3.30 -16.99 -9.06
CA SER A 91 -3.22 -17.40 -10.48
C SER A 91 -4.39 -16.89 -11.31
N GLU A 92 -5.61 -17.00 -10.79
CA GLU A 92 -6.85 -16.59 -11.48
C GLU A 92 -6.85 -15.10 -11.85
N LEU A 93 -6.24 -14.27 -10.99
CA LEU A 93 -6.13 -12.83 -11.26
C LEU A 93 -4.96 -12.54 -12.19
N SER A 94 -3.79 -13.15 -11.97
CA SER A 94 -2.61 -12.90 -12.80
C SER A 94 -2.86 -13.25 -14.27
N GLU A 95 -3.62 -14.31 -14.55
CA GLU A 95 -4.02 -14.71 -15.90
C GLU A 95 -4.78 -13.59 -16.65
N SER A 96 -5.57 -12.79 -15.95
CA SER A 96 -6.32 -11.66 -16.55
C SER A 96 -5.42 -10.52 -17.00
N PHE A 97 -4.16 -10.48 -16.55
CA PHE A 97 -3.19 -9.42 -16.80
C PHE A 97 -1.96 -9.86 -17.59
N LEU A 98 -1.93 -11.09 -18.11
CA LEU A 98 -0.79 -11.64 -18.85
C LEU A 98 -0.40 -10.83 -20.10
N TYR A 99 -1.33 -10.07 -20.65
CA TYR A 99 -1.11 -9.26 -21.85
C TYR A 99 -0.68 -7.81 -21.54
N ALA A 100 -0.40 -7.49 -20.27
CA ALA A 100 0.13 -6.19 -19.90
C ALA A 100 1.49 -5.95 -20.57
N THR A 101 1.64 -4.81 -21.23
CA THR A 101 2.81 -4.48 -22.05
C THR A 101 3.92 -3.79 -21.27
N SER A 102 3.64 -3.34 -20.04
CA SER A 102 4.61 -2.68 -19.14
C SER A 102 4.14 -2.73 -17.70
N ALA A 103 5.08 -2.55 -16.77
CA ALA A 103 4.77 -2.47 -15.34
C ALA A 103 3.81 -1.30 -15.01
N SER A 104 4.02 -0.13 -15.63
CA SER A 104 3.14 1.03 -15.43
C SER A 104 1.73 0.79 -15.97
N GLY A 105 1.61 0.17 -17.15
CA GLY A 105 0.31 -0.19 -17.74
C GLY A 105 -0.45 -1.19 -16.87
N LEU A 106 0.23 -2.25 -16.41
CA LEU A 106 -0.31 -3.22 -15.47
C LEU A 106 -0.79 -2.55 -14.17
N TRP A 107 0.05 -1.70 -13.58
CA TRP A 107 -0.28 -1.01 -12.34
C TRP A 107 -1.46 -0.06 -12.49
N LYS A 108 -1.52 0.66 -13.60
CA LYS A 108 -2.63 1.56 -13.92
C LYS A 108 -3.95 0.78 -14.01
N GLU A 109 -3.98 -0.31 -14.78
CA GLU A 109 -5.16 -1.15 -14.92
C GLU A 109 -5.62 -1.75 -13.58
N LEU A 110 -4.69 -2.24 -12.76
CA LEU A 110 -4.98 -2.71 -11.40
C LEU A 110 -5.57 -1.61 -10.52
N SER A 111 -4.97 -0.41 -10.58
CA SER A 111 -5.42 0.74 -9.79
C SER A 111 -6.80 1.24 -10.23
N GLU A 112 -7.10 1.24 -11.52
CA GLU A 112 -8.40 1.61 -12.07
C GLU A 112 -9.49 0.58 -11.71
N ARG A 113 -9.16 -0.71 -11.75
CA ARG A 113 -10.12 -1.80 -11.49
C ARG A 113 -10.39 -2.02 -10.01
N TYR A 114 -9.36 -1.91 -9.15
CA TYR A 114 -9.43 -2.28 -7.75
C TYR A 114 -9.07 -1.16 -6.77
N GLY A 115 -8.47 -0.08 -7.25
CA GLY A 115 -7.95 1.02 -6.42
C GLY A 115 -8.93 2.15 -6.17
N GLN A 116 -10.09 2.14 -6.81
CA GLN A 116 -11.08 3.18 -6.57
C GLN A 116 -11.70 2.99 -5.19
N SER A 117 -11.65 4.04 -4.37
CA SER A 117 -12.41 4.12 -3.14
C SER A 117 -13.89 4.24 -3.52
N ASN A 118 -14.57 3.10 -3.61
CA ASN A 118 -15.98 3.14 -3.92
C ASN A 118 -16.81 3.00 -2.65
N GLY A 119 -17.91 3.74 -2.57
CA GLY A 119 -18.84 3.70 -1.47
C GLY A 119 -19.22 2.28 -1.01
N PRO A 120 -19.41 1.29 -1.92
CA PRO A 120 -19.64 -0.10 -1.56
C PRO A 120 -18.54 -0.72 -0.68
N LEU A 121 -17.25 -0.46 -0.96
CA LEU A 121 -16.16 -1.00 -0.15
C LEU A 121 -16.14 -0.36 1.23
N ILE A 122 -16.27 0.97 1.30
CA ILE A 122 -16.37 1.70 2.57
C ILE A 122 -17.55 1.18 3.37
N TYR A 123 -18.73 1.04 2.75
CA TYR A 123 -19.92 0.49 3.40
C TYR A 123 -19.68 -0.93 3.93
N GLN A 124 -19.01 -1.78 3.18
CA GLN A 124 -18.70 -3.15 3.60
C GLN A 124 -17.76 -3.14 4.83
N ILE A 125 -16.71 -2.32 4.82
CA ILE A 125 -15.76 -2.21 5.94
C ILE A 125 -16.48 -1.65 7.19
N GLU A 126 -17.28 -0.60 7.05
CA GLU A 126 -18.10 -0.02 8.13
C GLU A 126 -19.07 -1.06 8.71
N ARG A 127 -19.72 -1.84 7.84
CA ARG A 127 -20.61 -2.92 8.25
C ARG A 127 -19.86 -4.00 9.04
N GLU A 128 -18.68 -4.41 8.60
CA GLU A 128 -17.89 -5.41 9.33
C GLU A 128 -17.35 -4.82 10.65
N LEU A 129 -16.89 -3.58 10.66
CA LEU A 129 -16.48 -2.85 11.86
C LEU A 129 -17.64 -2.77 12.88
N SER A 130 -18.87 -2.54 12.41
CA SER A 130 -20.04 -2.46 13.29
C SER A 130 -20.35 -3.77 14.01
N LYS A 131 -19.98 -4.93 13.45
CA LYS A 131 -20.17 -6.25 14.04
C LYS A 131 -19.07 -6.67 15.01
N VAL A 132 -17.92 -5.98 15.00
CA VAL A 132 -16.80 -6.33 15.86
C VAL A 132 -17.16 -6.04 17.30
N ASN A 133 -17.03 -7.03 18.18
CA ASN A 133 -17.11 -6.94 19.64
C ASN A 133 -15.97 -7.74 20.26
N GLN A 134 -15.68 -7.53 21.54
CA GLN A 134 -14.63 -8.27 22.23
C GLN A 134 -14.94 -9.76 22.32
N GLY A 135 -16.14 -10.14 22.78
CA GLY A 135 -16.53 -11.53 22.92
C GLY A 135 -15.49 -12.37 23.66
N SER A 136 -14.99 -13.44 23.02
CA SER A 136 -13.95 -14.31 23.57
C SER A 136 -12.50 -13.85 23.30
N PHE A 137 -12.30 -12.72 22.60
CA PHE A 137 -10.96 -12.21 22.33
C PHE A 137 -10.33 -11.56 23.55
N THR A 138 -9.01 -11.65 23.65
CA THR A 138 -8.27 -10.77 24.58
C THR A 138 -8.45 -9.32 24.16
N VAL A 139 -8.31 -8.36 25.08
CA VAL A 139 -8.40 -6.92 24.79
C VAL A 139 -7.43 -6.52 23.66
N ALA A 140 -6.21 -7.07 23.66
CA ALA A 140 -5.21 -6.80 22.64
C ALA A 140 -5.64 -7.33 21.25
N ALA A 141 -6.16 -8.55 21.17
CA ALA A 141 -6.64 -9.14 19.91
C ALA A 141 -7.87 -8.38 19.36
N TYR A 142 -8.78 -7.98 20.23
CA TYR A 142 -9.92 -7.14 19.91
C TYR A 142 -9.50 -5.77 19.38
N TYR A 143 -8.59 -5.08 20.07
CA TYR A 143 -8.04 -3.81 19.61
C TYR A 143 -7.37 -3.91 18.25
N ASN A 144 -6.53 -4.94 18.04
CA ASN A 144 -5.87 -5.15 16.75
C ASN A 144 -6.86 -5.39 15.60
N LYS A 145 -7.99 -6.06 15.89
CA LYS A 145 -9.06 -6.27 14.91
C LYS A 145 -9.73 -4.95 14.54
N LEU A 146 -10.07 -4.10 15.52
CA LEU A 146 -10.62 -2.75 15.27
C LEU A 146 -9.63 -1.88 14.50
N LYS A 147 -8.36 -1.86 14.97
CA LYS A 147 -7.30 -1.05 14.37
C LYS A 147 -7.13 -1.37 12.88
N ARG A 148 -7.19 -2.63 12.48
CA ARG A 148 -7.11 -3.01 11.07
C ARG A 148 -8.20 -2.34 10.23
N TYR A 149 -9.45 -2.35 10.70
CA TYR A 149 -10.55 -1.70 9.97
C TYR A 149 -10.43 -0.17 9.96
N TRP A 150 -9.98 0.44 11.06
CA TRP A 150 -9.73 1.89 11.09
C TRP A 150 -8.63 2.31 10.14
N ASP A 151 -7.51 1.57 10.10
CA ASP A 151 -6.40 1.83 9.18
C ASP A 151 -6.85 1.67 7.72
N GLU A 152 -7.71 0.69 7.43
CA GLU A 152 -8.29 0.46 6.10
C GLU A 152 -9.22 1.59 5.69
N LEU A 153 -10.15 2.01 6.57
CA LEU A 153 -11.02 3.17 6.34
C LEU A 153 -10.22 4.46 6.17
N GLN A 154 -9.21 4.68 6.98
CA GLN A 154 -8.35 5.84 6.89
C GLN A 154 -7.58 5.88 5.56
N SER A 155 -7.17 4.73 5.02
CA SER A 155 -6.52 4.66 3.71
C SER A 155 -7.47 4.95 2.55
N LEU A 156 -8.79 4.71 2.74
CA LEU A 156 -9.84 5.00 1.75
C LEU A 156 -10.37 6.44 1.85
N ASN A 157 -10.62 6.91 3.07
CA ASN A 157 -11.24 8.19 3.37
C ASN A 157 -10.24 9.24 3.87
N GLY A 158 -8.94 8.97 3.77
CA GLY A 158 -7.88 9.79 4.35
C GLY A 158 -8.05 11.28 4.07
N VAL A 159 -7.59 12.11 5.00
CA VAL A 159 -7.59 13.57 4.84
C VAL A 159 -6.90 13.93 3.53
N PRO A 160 -7.58 14.63 2.61
CA PRO A 160 -6.99 15.04 1.34
C PRO A 160 -5.67 15.77 1.57
N THR A 161 -4.63 15.36 0.88
CA THR A 161 -3.35 16.07 0.91
C THR A 161 -3.53 17.47 0.33
N CYS A 162 -3.19 18.48 1.11
CA CYS A 162 -3.23 19.85 0.63
C CYS A 162 -2.20 20.05 -0.49
N SER A 163 -2.66 20.15 -1.72
CA SER A 163 -1.81 20.36 -2.90
C SER A 163 -1.15 21.74 -2.94
N CYS A 164 -1.68 22.72 -2.22
CA CYS A 164 -1.13 24.08 -2.16
C CYS A 164 -0.08 24.27 -1.04
N GLY A 165 0.18 23.25 -0.21
CA GLY A 165 1.14 23.31 0.90
C GLY A 165 0.69 24.12 2.13
N LYS A 166 -0.33 24.96 2.02
CA LYS A 166 -0.75 25.89 3.07
C LYS A 166 -1.19 25.22 4.37
N LEU A 167 -1.66 23.97 4.31
CA LEU A 167 -2.02 23.21 5.50
C LEU A 167 -0.82 22.93 6.41
N ARG A 168 0.38 22.78 5.83
CA ARG A 168 1.64 22.58 6.58
C ARG A 168 2.12 23.86 7.28
N GLU A 169 1.74 25.03 6.74
CA GLU A 169 2.10 26.35 7.28
C GLU A 169 1.07 26.84 8.29
N CYS A 170 -0.05 26.12 8.46
CA CYS A 170 -1.12 26.52 9.35
C CYS A 170 -0.71 26.33 10.81
N THR A 171 -0.64 27.45 11.54
CA THR A 171 -0.30 27.49 12.97
C THR A 171 -1.52 27.41 13.90
N CYS A 172 -2.74 27.31 13.36
CA CYS A 172 -3.96 27.31 14.17
C CYS A 172 -4.27 25.97 14.86
N GLY A 173 -3.46 24.92 14.61
CA GLY A 173 -3.62 23.59 15.22
C GLY A 173 -4.86 22.82 14.76
N ILE A 174 -5.45 23.18 13.60
CA ILE A 174 -6.67 22.52 13.08
C ILE A 174 -6.43 21.04 12.81
N THR A 175 -5.24 20.68 12.33
CA THR A 175 -4.87 19.28 12.04
C THR A 175 -4.87 18.45 13.32
N ASP A 176 -4.30 18.99 14.40
CA ASP A 176 -4.22 18.30 15.70
C ASP A 176 -5.62 18.13 16.31
N LYS A 177 -6.47 19.14 16.21
CA LYS A 177 -7.88 19.07 16.64
C LYS A 177 -8.67 18.03 15.86
N PHE A 178 -8.44 17.94 14.55
CA PHE A 178 -9.07 16.91 13.72
C PHE A 178 -8.66 15.50 14.13
N LEU A 179 -7.36 15.28 14.33
CA LEU A 179 -6.82 13.99 14.82
C LEU A 179 -7.36 13.66 16.23
N GLU A 180 -7.50 14.64 17.09
CA GLU A 180 -8.09 14.45 18.43
C GLU A 180 -9.56 13.97 18.34
N ILE A 181 -10.37 14.58 17.49
CA ILE A 181 -11.76 14.18 17.27
C ILE A 181 -11.84 12.75 16.72
N GLU A 182 -10.98 12.41 15.75
CA GLU A 182 -10.90 11.07 15.17
C GLU A 182 -10.50 10.03 16.22
N ASN A 183 -9.47 10.32 17.01
CA ASN A 183 -9.00 9.44 18.08
C ASN A 183 -10.05 9.23 19.17
N ARG A 184 -10.80 10.30 19.50
CA ARG A 184 -11.94 10.20 20.45
C ARG A 184 -13.03 9.29 19.90
N SER A 185 -13.36 9.39 18.61
CA SER A 185 -14.34 8.51 17.96
C SER A 185 -13.91 7.05 18.00
N LYS A 186 -12.63 6.76 17.67
CA LYS A 186 -12.05 5.41 17.76
C LYS A 186 -12.08 4.86 19.18
N LEU A 187 -11.75 5.70 20.18
CA LEU A 187 -11.81 5.32 21.59
C LEU A 187 -13.24 4.95 22.01
N MET A 188 -14.24 5.75 21.64
CA MET A 188 -15.63 5.46 21.92
C MET A 188 -16.09 4.14 21.30
N GLN A 189 -15.75 3.89 20.03
CA GLN A 189 -16.05 2.63 19.34
C GLN A 189 -15.42 1.43 20.08
N PHE A 190 -14.19 1.57 20.55
CA PHE A 190 -13.50 0.54 21.31
C PHE A 190 -14.21 0.26 22.65
N LEU A 191 -14.50 1.30 23.43
CA LEU A 191 -15.12 1.16 24.74
C LEU A 191 -16.54 0.60 24.67
N MET A 192 -17.35 1.00 23.69
CA MET A 192 -18.76 0.61 23.57
C MET A 192 -18.96 -0.90 23.40
N LYS A 193 -17.96 -1.66 22.98
CA LYS A 193 -18.08 -3.08 22.62
C LYS A 193 -17.08 -3.97 23.39
N LEU A 194 -16.48 -3.44 24.45
CA LEU A 194 -15.80 -4.23 25.48
C LEU A 194 -16.83 -5.05 26.27
N ASN A 195 -16.38 -6.18 26.81
CA ASN A 195 -17.20 -7.00 27.70
C ASN A 195 -17.55 -6.25 29.00
N ASP A 196 -18.60 -6.67 29.68
CA ASP A 196 -19.14 -6.00 30.88
C ASP A 196 -18.17 -6.03 32.07
N GLU A 197 -17.20 -6.95 32.10
CA GLU A 197 -16.12 -6.98 33.09
C GLU A 197 -15.28 -5.70 33.14
N PHE A 198 -15.32 -4.90 32.04
CA PHE A 198 -14.62 -3.61 31.91
C PHE A 198 -15.54 -2.39 32.14
N GLU A 199 -16.73 -2.58 32.72
CA GLU A 199 -17.68 -1.46 32.90
C GLU A 199 -17.12 -0.33 33.77
N SER A 200 -16.29 -0.67 34.77
CA SER A 200 -15.60 0.33 35.59
C SER A 200 -14.62 1.24 34.85
N VAL A 201 -14.20 0.85 33.65
CA VAL A 201 -13.31 1.65 32.77
C VAL A 201 -14.11 2.58 31.85
N ARG A 202 -15.41 2.30 31.68
CA ARG A 202 -16.33 3.09 30.83
C ARG A 202 -16.95 4.28 31.55
N SER A 203 -17.01 4.22 32.89
CA SER A 203 -17.54 5.27 33.78
C SER A 203 -16.44 6.25 34.18
#